data_8a85e675df4d6b1c4cde43d2ae763d4d
#
_entry.id   8a85e675df4d6b1c4cde43d2ae763d4d
#
_cell.length_a   1.000
_cell.length_b   1.000
_cell.length_c   1.000
_cell.angle_alpha   90.00
_cell.angle_beta   90.00
_cell.angle_gamma   90.00
#
_symmetry.space_group_name_H-M   'P 1'
#
loop_
_entity.id
_entity.type
_entity.pdbx_description
1 polymer ?
#
loop_
_entity_poly.entity_id
_entity_poly.type
_entity_poly.pdbx_seq_one_letter_code
_entity_poly.pdbx_strand_id
1 'polypeptide(L)'
;SCNQSGMVMQRRFLASSKISRMEVFSAGKALYTTVHHGAGVTVHNGGVVSSTVVNSYASVQVNSGGTALDTELNSSGCLYVNSGGYARGGNIHSRGYVYVSATGTAAGFHVSYGGGLYGLGEGITFDSTVVSSGADFNPGSSSGVRVLYTTVTPNASFVCGSGMSVRYTTVMSNAWLYVSSGAKCLDVVMGRGGRISHGVWG
;
A
#
# COMPACT_ATOMS: atom_id res chain seq x y z
N SER A 1 5.53 21.33 16.35
CA SER A 1 4.09 21.00 16.33
C SER A 1 3.33 22.15 15.71
N CYS A 2 2.66 21.93 14.58
CA CYS A 2 1.74 22.89 13.98
C CYS A 2 0.31 22.43 14.31
N ASN A 3 -0.27 23.06 15.31
CA ASN A 3 -1.67 22.87 15.67
C ASN A 3 -2.45 24.07 15.14
N GLN A 4 -2.91 24.01 13.88
CA GLN A 4 -3.87 24.96 13.33
C GLN A 4 -4.91 24.22 12.51
N SER A 5 -6.16 24.27 12.96
CA SER A 5 -7.33 23.80 12.24
C SER A 5 -7.46 24.51 10.89
N GLY A 6 -7.51 23.74 9.81
CA GLY A 6 -7.79 24.27 8.46
C GLY A 6 -6.59 24.77 7.65
N MET A 7 -5.35 24.58 8.09
CA MET A 7 -4.18 25.06 7.36
C MET A 7 -3.74 24.10 6.27
N VAL A 8 -3.84 24.53 5.01
CA VAL A 8 -3.21 23.87 3.86
C VAL A 8 -1.73 24.24 3.87
N MET A 9 -0.85 23.28 4.17
CA MET A 9 0.60 23.49 4.09
C MET A 9 1.17 22.90 2.81
N GLN A 10 1.65 23.75 1.91
CA GLN A 10 2.63 23.38 0.90
C GLN A 10 4.02 23.53 1.52
N ARG A 11 4.71 22.43 1.80
CA ARG A 11 6.10 22.50 2.31
C ARG A 11 7.00 21.46 1.69
N ARG A 12 8.12 21.93 1.16
CA ARG A 12 9.33 21.12 0.96
C ARG A 12 9.96 20.88 2.32
N PHE A 13 9.93 19.63 2.76
CA PHE A 13 10.63 19.22 3.98
C PHE A 13 12.08 18.87 3.62
N LEU A 14 13.00 19.80 3.83
CA LEU A 14 14.44 19.57 3.65
C LEU A 14 15.00 19.02 4.97
N ALA A 15 15.38 17.73 4.98
CA ALA A 15 16.14 17.18 6.09
C ALA A 15 17.60 17.58 5.96
N SER A 16 18.05 18.53 6.76
CA SER A 16 19.45 18.76 7.08
C SER A 16 19.75 18.00 8.37
N SER A 17 20.59 16.97 8.30
CA SER A 17 21.30 16.24 9.38
C SER A 17 20.65 16.04 10.78
N LYS A 18 19.43 16.47 11.02
CA LYS A 18 18.60 16.12 12.19
C LYS A 18 17.34 15.43 11.71
N ILE A 19 16.92 14.39 12.43
CA ILE A 19 15.66 13.66 12.15
C ILE A 19 14.51 14.68 12.17
N SER A 20 14.01 15.04 11.00
CA SER A 20 12.88 15.96 10.87
C SER A 20 11.59 15.16 10.89
N ARG A 21 10.68 15.53 11.78
CA ARG A 21 9.36 14.92 11.90
C ARG A 21 8.27 15.95 11.68
N MET A 22 7.27 15.62 10.87
CA MET A 22 6.05 16.38 10.71
C MET A 22 4.87 15.55 11.25
N GLU A 23 3.99 16.20 11.97
CA GLU A 23 2.75 15.59 12.45
C GLU A 23 1.55 16.34 11.88
N VAL A 24 0.58 15.58 11.34
CA VAL A 24 -0.65 16.10 10.75
C VAL A 24 -1.81 15.61 11.60
N PHE A 25 -2.37 16.50 12.37
CA PHE A 25 -3.49 16.23 13.28
C PHE A 25 -4.85 16.47 12.63
N SER A 26 -5.92 16.26 13.37
CA SER A 26 -7.31 16.45 12.95
C SER A 26 -7.52 17.80 12.26
N ALA A 27 -8.22 17.76 11.12
CA ALA A 27 -8.44 18.87 10.19
C ALA A 27 -7.17 19.45 9.54
N GLY A 28 -5.96 18.96 9.90
CA GLY A 28 -4.71 19.33 9.24
C GLY A 28 -4.60 18.66 7.87
N LYS A 29 -4.09 19.42 6.90
CA LYS A 29 -3.81 18.89 5.55
C LYS A 29 -2.38 19.25 5.15
N ALA A 30 -1.61 18.26 4.70
CA ALA A 30 -0.32 18.48 4.08
C ALA A 30 -0.40 18.06 2.62
N LEU A 31 -0.23 19.00 1.71
CA LEU A 31 -0.37 18.80 0.27
C LEU A 31 0.98 18.99 -0.41
N TYR A 32 1.23 18.21 -1.48
CA TYR A 32 2.44 18.30 -2.29
C TYR A 32 3.72 18.24 -1.44
N THR A 33 3.76 17.31 -0.50
CA THR A 33 4.84 17.20 0.48
C THR A 33 5.93 16.27 -0.07
N THR A 34 7.18 16.73 0.01
CA THR A 34 8.33 15.85 -0.25
C THR A 34 9.01 15.52 1.07
N VAL A 35 9.04 14.22 1.40
CA VAL A 35 9.70 13.70 2.60
C VAL A 35 11.09 13.21 2.21
N HIS A 36 12.12 13.95 2.62
CA HIS A 36 13.49 13.67 2.26
C HIS A 36 14.13 12.64 3.20
N HIS A 37 15.34 12.21 2.84
CA HIS A 37 16.13 11.18 3.53
C HIS A 37 16.09 11.33 5.06
N GLY A 38 15.70 10.26 5.74
CA GLY A 38 15.65 10.19 7.20
C GLY A 38 14.51 10.99 7.86
N ALA A 39 13.68 11.70 7.08
CA ALA A 39 12.53 12.42 7.62
C ALA A 39 11.31 11.50 7.77
N GLY A 40 10.39 11.87 8.68
CA GLY A 40 9.15 11.15 8.91
C GLY A 40 7.93 12.07 8.93
N VAL A 41 6.81 11.56 8.47
CA VAL A 41 5.48 12.20 8.59
C VAL A 41 4.56 11.25 9.34
N THR A 42 3.87 11.76 10.35
CA THR A 42 2.84 11.01 11.07
C THR A 42 1.48 11.68 10.84
N VAL A 43 0.54 10.90 10.35
CA VAL A 43 -0.83 11.35 10.08
C VAL A 43 -1.74 10.77 11.14
N HIS A 44 -2.28 11.64 11.97
CA HIS A 44 -3.19 11.27 13.06
C HIS A 44 -4.65 11.26 12.61
N ASN A 45 -5.53 10.84 13.49
CA ASN A 45 -6.97 10.80 13.25
C ASN A 45 -7.48 12.13 12.70
N GLY A 46 -8.19 12.09 11.58
CA GLY A 46 -8.72 13.25 10.86
C GLY A 46 -7.68 14.09 10.12
N GLY A 47 -6.39 13.74 10.20
CA GLY A 47 -5.33 14.35 9.39
C GLY A 47 -5.28 13.78 7.97
N VAL A 48 -4.86 14.56 7.01
CA VAL A 48 -4.74 14.16 5.59
C VAL A 48 -3.40 14.60 5.02
N VAL A 49 -2.71 13.67 4.35
CA VAL A 49 -1.59 14.00 3.44
C VAL A 49 -2.00 13.64 2.02
N SER A 50 -1.61 14.45 1.04
CA SER A 50 -1.92 14.18 -0.36
C SER A 50 -0.79 14.59 -1.28
N SER A 51 -0.62 13.84 -2.38
CA SER A 51 0.45 14.05 -3.37
C SER A 51 1.83 14.10 -2.70
N THR A 52 2.09 13.09 -1.87
CA THR A 52 3.31 13.02 -1.06
C THR A 52 4.37 12.17 -1.75
N VAL A 53 5.56 12.71 -1.89
CA VAL A 53 6.74 11.97 -2.40
C VAL A 53 7.61 11.56 -1.22
N VAL A 54 7.79 10.26 -1.03
CA VAL A 54 8.60 9.68 0.05
C VAL A 54 9.91 9.15 -0.54
N ASN A 55 11.01 9.84 -0.23
CA ASN A 55 12.32 9.52 -0.75
C ASN A 55 13.06 8.50 0.14
N SER A 56 14.29 8.18 -0.24
CA SER A 56 15.12 7.16 0.42
C SER A 56 15.17 7.32 1.94
N TYR A 57 14.89 6.22 2.64
CA TYR A 57 14.89 6.13 4.11
C TYR A 57 13.94 7.11 4.81
N ALA A 58 13.01 7.71 4.06
CA ALA A 58 11.93 8.49 4.62
C ALA A 58 10.71 7.61 4.89
N SER A 59 9.83 8.05 5.77
CA SER A 59 8.62 7.31 6.08
C SER A 59 7.39 8.20 6.29
N VAL A 60 6.23 7.65 5.92
CA VAL A 60 4.92 8.20 6.28
C VAL A 60 4.20 7.14 7.11
N GLN A 61 3.68 7.54 8.27
CA GLN A 61 2.87 6.69 9.14
C GLN A 61 1.44 7.24 9.16
N VAL A 62 0.48 6.41 8.78
CA VAL A 62 -0.94 6.75 8.78
C VAL A 62 -1.60 5.99 9.92
N ASN A 63 -1.91 6.69 10.99
CA ASN A 63 -2.56 6.11 12.17
C ASN A 63 -4.07 5.96 11.95
N SER A 64 -4.75 5.32 12.90
CA SER A 64 -6.20 5.13 12.88
C SER A 64 -6.94 6.45 12.60
N GLY A 65 -7.83 6.43 11.61
CA GLY A 65 -8.57 7.60 11.15
C GLY A 65 -7.76 8.64 10.37
N GLY A 66 -6.44 8.43 10.18
CA GLY A 66 -5.60 9.23 9.28
C GLY A 66 -5.76 8.80 7.83
N THR A 67 -5.44 9.68 6.90
CA THR A 67 -5.57 9.42 5.45
C THR A 67 -4.33 9.88 4.69
N ALA A 68 -3.83 9.01 3.81
CA ALA A 68 -2.80 9.35 2.81
C ALA A 68 -3.35 9.12 1.40
N LEU A 69 -3.20 10.12 0.54
CA LEU A 69 -3.67 10.10 -0.85
C LEU A 69 -2.50 10.32 -1.80
N ASP A 70 -2.47 9.58 -2.90
CA ASP A 70 -1.52 9.75 -4.01
C ASP A 70 -0.06 9.84 -3.52
N THR A 71 0.39 8.77 -2.85
CA THR A 71 1.73 8.71 -2.26
C THR A 71 2.70 7.99 -3.21
N GLU A 72 3.73 8.70 -3.65
CA GLU A 72 4.82 8.15 -4.46
C GLU A 72 5.95 7.66 -3.54
N LEU A 73 6.23 6.37 -3.58
CA LEU A 73 7.30 5.75 -2.79
C LEU A 73 8.51 5.47 -3.65
N ASN A 74 9.55 6.27 -3.48
CA ASN A 74 10.83 6.08 -4.15
C ASN A 74 11.70 5.05 -3.39
N SER A 75 12.88 4.74 -3.93
CA SER A 75 13.79 3.72 -3.37
C SER A 75 13.96 3.89 -1.86
N SER A 76 13.69 2.83 -1.11
CA SER A 76 13.76 2.77 0.36
C SER A 76 12.80 3.75 1.10
N GLY A 77 11.84 4.34 0.41
CA GLY A 77 10.74 5.08 1.03
C GLY A 77 9.69 4.11 1.57
N CYS A 78 9.13 4.37 2.74
CA CYS A 78 8.15 3.51 3.38
C CYS A 78 6.85 4.24 3.72
N LEU A 79 5.72 3.57 3.47
CA LEU A 79 4.41 3.98 3.96
C LEU A 79 3.87 2.90 4.92
N TYR A 80 3.60 3.29 6.14
CA TYR A 80 2.98 2.43 7.15
C TYR A 80 1.52 2.83 7.32
N VAL A 81 0.61 1.96 6.91
CA VAL A 81 -0.83 2.11 7.15
C VAL A 81 -1.17 1.30 8.39
N ASN A 82 -1.19 1.98 9.53
CA ASN A 82 -1.46 1.36 10.81
C ASN A 82 -2.94 0.96 10.94
N SER A 83 -3.27 0.22 11.98
CA SER A 83 -4.63 -0.26 12.25
C SER A 83 -5.67 0.88 12.12
N GLY A 84 -6.68 0.67 11.28
CA GLY A 84 -7.72 1.68 11.00
C GLY A 84 -7.25 2.90 10.19
N GLY A 85 -6.02 2.91 9.69
CA GLY A 85 -5.51 3.92 8.75
C GLY A 85 -5.99 3.64 7.32
N TYR A 86 -6.04 4.68 6.50
CA TYR A 86 -6.45 4.60 5.10
C TYR A 86 -5.42 5.23 4.17
N ALA A 87 -4.99 4.49 3.17
CA ALA A 87 -4.13 5.02 2.11
C ALA A 87 -4.72 4.71 0.74
N ARG A 88 -4.69 5.68 -0.18
CA ARG A 88 -5.22 5.49 -1.53
C ARG A 88 -4.36 6.18 -2.58
N GLY A 89 -4.11 5.45 -3.66
CA GLY A 89 -3.39 5.93 -4.83
C GLY A 89 -1.88 6.06 -4.60
N GLY A 90 -1.15 6.01 -5.67
CA GLY A 90 0.28 6.17 -5.71
C GLY A 90 1.02 4.99 -6.32
N ASN A 91 2.30 5.23 -6.59
CA ASN A 91 3.18 4.23 -7.16
C ASN A 91 4.22 3.79 -6.14
N ILE A 92 4.42 2.49 -6.06
CA ILE A 92 5.47 1.88 -5.26
C ILE A 92 6.59 1.51 -6.22
N HIS A 93 7.61 2.36 -6.29
CA HIS A 93 8.77 2.14 -7.14
C HIS A 93 9.73 1.10 -6.54
N SER A 94 10.74 0.73 -7.29
CA SER A 94 11.75 -0.25 -6.84
C SER A 94 12.31 0.10 -5.46
N ARG A 95 12.26 -0.87 -4.54
CA ARG A 95 12.64 -0.72 -3.13
C ARG A 95 11.79 0.28 -2.33
N GLY A 96 10.65 0.74 -2.86
CA GLY A 96 9.62 1.40 -2.07
C GLY A 96 8.73 0.34 -1.40
N TYR A 97 8.22 0.62 -0.20
CA TYR A 97 7.45 -0.37 0.55
C TYR A 97 6.22 0.24 1.21
N VAL A 98 5.10 -0.46 1.09
CA VAL A 98 3.88 -0.19 1.86
C VAL A 98 3.62 -1.36 2.79
N TYR A 99 3.43 -1.07 4.06
CA TYR A 99 3.04 -2.03 5.08
C TYR A 99 1.67 -1.68 5.64
N VAL A 100 0.74 -2.61 5.56
CA VAL A 100 -0.64 -2.41 6.03
C VAL A 100 -0.86 -3.32 7.23
N SER A 101 -1.11 -2.72 8.39
CA SER A 101 -1.40 -3.43 9.62
C SER A 101 -2.87 -3.84 9.70
N ALA A 102 -3.21 -4.67 10.68
CA ALA A 102 -4.57 -5.18 10.90
C ALA A 102 -5.65 -4.08 10.77
N THR A 103 -6.73 -4.37 10.08
CA THR A 103 -7.85 -3.45 9.78
C THR A 103 -7.50 -2.20 8.97
N GLY A 104 -6.24 -2.05 8.53
CA GLY A 104 -5.83 -0.98 7.63
C GLY A 104 -6.34 -1.21 6.20
N THR A 105 -6.41 -0.15 5.42
CA THR A 105 -6.84 -0.20 4.02
C THR A 105 -5.82 0.46 3.10
N ALA A 106 -5.41 -0.25 2.07
CA ALA A 106 -4.62 0.28 0.96
C ALA A 106 -5.37 0.08 -0.36
N ALA A 107 -5.64 1.17 -1.07
CA ALA A 107 -6.43 1.16 -2.30
C ALA A 107 -5.69 1.85 -3.45
N GLY A 108 -5.88 1.39 -4.69
CA GLY A 108 -5.42 2.07 -5.90
C GLY A 108 -3.88 2.16 -6.04
N PHE A 109 -3.12 1.28 -5.41
CA PHE A 109 -1.65 1.27 -5.56
C PHE A 109 -1.21 0.53 -6.82
N HIS A 110 -0.21 1.09 -7.48
CA HIS A 110 0.54 0.42 -8.53
C HIS A 110 1.88 -0.06 -7.97
N VAL A 111 2.05 -1.36 -7.86
CA VAL A 111 3.29 -1.98 -7.38
C VAL A 111 4.18 -2.28 -8.58
N SER A 112 5.23 -1.49 -8.75
CA SER A 112 6.18 -1.60 -9.85
C SER A 112 7.26 -2.66 -9.57
N TYR A 113 8.07 -2.98 -10.56
CA TYR A 113 9.20 -3.91 -10.41
C TYR A 113 10.05 -3.58 -9.19
N GLY A 114 10.27 -4.54 -8.31
CA GLY A 114 11.05 -4.40 -7.08
C GLY A 114 10.43 -3.53 -5.99
N GLY A 115 9.19 -3.06 -6.19
CA GLY A 115 8.37 -2.45 -5.13
C GLY A 115 7.63 -3.50 -4.32
N GLY A 116 7.28 -3.20 -3.07
CA GLY A 116 6.60 -4.13 -2.17
C GLY A 116 5.36 -3.57 -1.50
N LEU A 117 4.29 -4.38 -1.45
CA LEU A 117 3.06 -4.08 -0.74
C LEU A 117 2.70 -5.28 0.15
N TYR A 118 2.68 -5.08 1.46
CA TYR A 118 2.57 -6.15 2.45
C TYR A 118 1.43 -5.96 3.43
N GLY A 119 0.73 -7.05 3.73
CA GLY A 119 -0.27 -7.12 4.80
C GLY A 119 0.31 -7.75 6.07
N LEU A 120 0.13 -7.09 7.19
CA LEU A 120 0.62 -7.51 8.50
C LEU A 120 -0.54 -7.62 9.50
N GLY A 121 -1.27 -8.74 9.47
CA GLY A 121 -2.36 -9.01 10.41
C GLY A 121 -3.70 -9.29 9.75
N GLU A 122 -4.78 -9.17 10.51
CA GLU A 122 -6.12 -9.57 10.13
C GLU A 122 -6.99 -8.40 9.64
N GLY A 123 -8.04 -8.72 8.86
CA GLY A 123 -9.05 -7.74 8.45
C GLY A 123 -8.55 -6.65 7.51
N ILE A 124 -7.38 -6.81 6.92
CA ILE A 124 -6.80 -5.84 5.99
C ILE A 124 -7.60 -5.82 4.69
N THR A 125 -7.73 -4.63 4.10
CA THR A 125 -8.32 -4.49 2.77
C THR A 125 -7.32 -3.92 1.78
N PHE A 126 -7.09 -4.64 0.69
CA PHE A 126 -6.43 -4.16 -0.52
C PHE A 126 -7.47 -4.02 -1.62
N ASP A 127 -7.50 -2.87 -2.26
CA ASP A 127 -8.50 -2.58 -3.30
C ASP A 127 -7.82 -1.96 -4.53
N SER A 128 -8.28 -2.31 -5.72
CA SER A 128 -7.82 -1.74 -6.99
C SER A 128 -6.30 -1.72 -7.16
N THR A 129 -5.61 -2.78 -6.70
CA THR A 129 -4.16 -2.90 -6.77
C THR A 129 -3.71 -3.38 -8.16
N VAL A 130 -2.69 -2.76 -8.71
CA VAL A 130 -2.01 -3.22 -9.93
C VAL A 130 -0.67 -3.81 -9.54
N VAL A 131 -0.46 -5.09 -9.86
CA VAL A 131 0.77 -5.83 -9.56
C VAL A 131 1.55 -6.05 -10.84
N SER A 132 2.69 -5.37 -10.98
CA SER A 132 3.56 -5.49 -12.15
C SER A 132 4.52 -6.67 -12.05
N SER A 133 5.10 -7.06 -13.18
CA SER A 133 6.16 -8.08 -13.21
C SER A 133 7.29 -7.71 -12.26
N GLY A 134 7.73 -8.67 -11.43
CA GLY A 134 8.78 -8.47 -10.44
C GLY A 134 8.40 -7.57 -9.25
N ALA A 135 7.13 -7.21 -9.12
CA ALA A 135 6.60 -6.60 -7.90
C ALA A 135 6.40 -7.66 -6.81
N ASP A 136 6.54 -7.26 -5.56
CA ASP A 136 6.27 -8.11 -4.41
C ASP A 136 4.95 -7.68 -3.74
N PHE A 137 3.87 -8.38 -4.07
CA PHE A 137 2.57 -8.19 -3.43
C PHE A 137 2.26 -9.38 -2.54
N ASN A 138 2.39 -9.19 -1.25
CA ASN A 138 2.09 -10.18 -0.23
C ASN A 138 1.05 -9.64 0.77
N PRO A 139 -0.23 -9.85 0.52
CA PRO A 139 -1.30 -9.35 1.40
C PRO A 139 -1.40 -10.10 2.73
N GLY A 140 -0.50 -11.05 2.99
CA GLY A 140 -0.51 -11.88 4.18
C GLY A 140 -1.34 -13.16 3.98
N SER A 141 -1.47 -13.95 5.03
CA SER A 141 -2.27 -15.19 5.06
C SER A 141 -3.20 -15.23 6.28
N SER A 142 -3.57 -14.07 6.79
CA SER A 142 -4.39 -13.96 8.00
C SER A 142 -5.88 -13.91 7.69
N SER A 143 -6.69 -14.25 8.69
CA SER A 143 -8.14 -14.24 8.58
C SER A 143 -8.70 -12.85 8.25
N GLY A 144 -9.73 -12.83 7.41
CA GLY A 144 -10.43 -11.59 7.07
C GLY A 144 -9.71 -10.64 6.12
N VAL A 145 -8.53 -11.01 5.59
CA VAL A 145 -7.85 -10.22 4.55
C VAL A 145 -8.69 -10.26 3.27
N ARG A 146 -8.95 -9.08 2.71
CA ARG A 146 -9.74 -8.89 1.49
C ARG A 146 -8.89 -8.26 0.41
N VAL A 147 -8.91 -8.85 -0.76
CA VAL A 147 -8.24 -8.32 -1.96
C VAL A 147 -9.28 -8.18 -3.06
N LEU A 148 -9.51 -6.94 -3.49
CA LEU A 148 -10.59 -6.59 -4.40
C LEU A 148 -10.02 -5.89 -5.64
N TYR A 149 -10.62 -6.14 -6.81
CA TYR A 149 -10.32 -5.46 -8.07
C TYR A 149 -8.82 -5.41 -8.42
N THR A 150 -8.09 -6.49 -8.12
CA THR A 150 -6.66 -6.56 -8.37
C THR A 150 -6.36 -6.94 -9.82
N THR A 151 -5.42 -6.24 -10.43
CA THR A 151 -4.90 -6.58 -11.76
C THR A 151 -3.49 -7.12 -11.63
N VAL A 152 -3.29 -8.38 -12.02
CA VAL A 152 -1.97 -9.03 -12.11
C VAL A 152 -1.52 -8.91 -13.56
N THR A 153 -0.54 -8.04 -13.82
CA THR A 153 -0.08 -7.72 -15.17
C THR A 153 0.75 -8.86 -15.77
N PRO A 154 1.07 -8.82 -17.06
CA PRO A 154 1.84 -9.90 -17.70
C PRO A 154 3.13 -10.22 -16.95
N ASN A 155 3.40 -11.53 -16.80
CA ASN A 155 4.57 -12.09 -16.09
C ASN A 155 4.65 -11.75 -14.59
N ALA A 156 3.62 -11.18 -14.00
CA ALA A 156 3.50 -10.99 -12.57
C ALA A 156 2.90 -12.22 -11.90
N SER A 157 3.01 -12.28 -10.57
CA SER A 157 2.38 -13.33 -9.78
C SER A 157 1.74 -12.77 -8.53
N PHE A 158 0.68 -13.44 -8.07
CA PHE A 158 -0.01 -13.11 -6.83
C PHE A 158 -0.41 -14.40 -6.10
N VAL A 159 -0.22 -14.42 -4.79
CA VAL A 159 -0.59 -15.54 -3.93
C VAL A 159 -1.82 -15.19 -3.11
N CYS A 160 -2.90 -15.94 -3.33
CA CYS A 160 -4.09 -15.91 -2.49
C CYS A 160 -3.89 -16.89 -1.31
N GLY A 161 -3.46 -16.37 -0.18
CA GLY A 161 -3.15 -17.13 1.03
C GLY A 161 -4.39 -17.69 1.72
N SER A 162 -4.19 -18.65 2.63
CA SER A 162 -5.26 -19.24 3.43
C SER A 162 -6.02 -18.16 4.24
N GLY A 163 -7.35 -18.29 4.33
CA GLY A 163 -8.20 -17.34 5.05
C GLY A 163 -8.48 -16.01 4.33
N MET A 164 -7.87 -15.79 3.17
CA MET A 164 -8.12 -14.61 2.35
C MET A 164 -9.41 -14.72 1.53
N SER A 165 -10.01 -13.58 1.24
CA SER A 165 -11.08 -13.44 0.25
C SER A 165 -10.61 -12.54 -0.89
N VAL A 166 -10.43 -13.11 -2.08
CA VAL A 166 -10.00 -12.41 -3.29
C VAL A 166 -11.18 -12.37 -4.27
N ARG A 167 -11.51 -11.17 -4.77
CA ARG A 167 -12.63 -11.00 -5.71
C ARG A 167 -12.28 -10.01 -6.81
N TYR A 168 -12.92 -10.21 -7.98
CA TYR A 168 -12.78 -9.33 -9.14
C TYR A 168 -11.33 -9.14 -9.58
N THR A 169 -10.57 -10.24 -9.61
CA THR A 169 -9.15 -10.22 -9.98
C THR A 169 -9.00 -10.50 -11.47
N THR A 170 -8.23 -9.65 -12.16
CA THR A 170 -7.83 -9.88 -13.54
C THR A 170 -6.40 -10.42 -13.58
N VAL A 171 -6.22 -11.62 -14.13
CA VAL A 171 -4.91 -12.26 -14.33
C VAL A 171 -4.57 -12.18 -15.82
N MET A 172 -3.61 -11.33 -16.18
CA MET A 172 -3.26 -11.07 -17.58
C MET A 172 -2.36 -12.17 -18.18
N SER A 173 -1.93 -11.97 -19.40
CA SER A 173 -1.13 -12.95 -20.16
C SER A 173 0.14 -13.36 -19.41
N ASN A 174 0.39 -14.67 -19.35
CA ASN A 174 1.53 -15.26 -18.63
C ASN A 174 1.66 -14.88 -17.16
N ALA A 175 0.64 -14.28 -16.56
CA ALA A 175 0.59 -14.03 -15.13
C ALA A 175 0.10 -15.27 -14.36
N TRP A 176 0.43 -15.32 -13.08
CA TRP A 176 0.07 -16.43 -12.21
C TRP A 176 -0.75 -15.98 -11.00
N LEU A 177 -1.81 -16.71 -10.71
CA LEU A 177 -2.54 -16.67 -9.45
C LEU A 177 -2.39 -18.00 -8.74
N TYR A 178 -1.72 -18.00 -7.59
CA TYR A 178 -1.59 -19.17 -6.73
C TYR A 178 -2.67 -19.11 -5.65
N VAL A 179 -3.44 -20.19 -5.51
CA VAL A 179 -4.54 -20.25 -4.55
C VAL A 179 -4.23 -21.34 -3.51
N SER A 180 -4.04 -20.93 -2.26
CA SER A 180 -3.77 -21.83 -1.15
C SER A 180 -5.06 -22.50 -0.64
N SER A 181 -4.91 -23.60 0.07
CA SER A 181 -6.03 -24.26 0.76
C SER A 181 -6.72 -23.31 1.74
N GLY A 182 -8.04 -23.29 1.76
CA GLY A 182 -8.83 -22.39 2.62
C GLY A 182 -8.96 -20.94 2.12
N ALA A 183 -8.36 -20.59 0.98
CA ALA A 183 -8.56 -19.32 0.33
C ALA A 183 -9.88 -19.29 -0.46
N LYS A 184 -10.50 -18.12 -0.56
CA LYS A 184 -11.70 -17.89 -1.38
C LYS A 184 -11.37 -16.95 -2.52
N CYS A 185 -11.32 -17.48 -3.75
CA CYS A 185 -11.13 -16.69 -4.96
C CYS A 185 -12.41 -16.74 -5.79
N LEU A 186 -13.03 -15.58 -6.00
CA LEU A 186 -14.29 -15.42 -6.74
C LEU A 186 -14.11 -14.36 -7.83
N ASP A 187 -14.87 -14.52 -8.91
CA ASP A 187 -14.95 -13.53 -9.99
C ASP A 187 -13.54 -13.21 -10.59
N VAL A 188 -12.77 -14.27 -10.91
CA VAL A 188 -11.45 -14.15 -11.52
C VAL A 188 -11.58 -14.14 -13.03
N VAL A 189 -11.08 -13.10 -13.68
CA VAL A 189 -11.01 -12.97 -15.13
C VAL A 189 -9.61 -13.37 -15.61
N MET A 190 -9.53 -14.33 -16.52
CA MET A 190 -8.27 -14.83 -17.06
C MET A 190 -8.01 -14.25 -18.45
N GLY A 191 -6.89 -13.58 -18.59
CA GLY A 191 -6.35 -13.21 -19.90
C GLY A 191 -5.74 -14.42 -20.63
N ARG A 192 -5.50 -14.29 -21.93
CA ARG A 192 -4.90 -15.37 -22.73
C ARG A 192 -3.55 -15.77 -22.15
N GLY A 193 -3.38 -17.05 -21.76
CA GLY A 193 -2.14 -17.56 -21.17
C GLY A 193 -1.95 -17.22 -19.69
N GLY A 194 -2.91 -16.56 -19.05
CA GLY A 194 -2.95 -16.46 -17.60
C GLY A 194 -3.14 -17.82 -16.95
N ARG A 195 -2.62 -18.02 -15.75
CA ARG A 195 -2.61 -19.34 -15.06
C ARG A 195 -3.11 -19.21 -13.63
N ILE A 196 -3.93 -20.18 -13.23
CA ILE A 196 -4.30 -20.40 -11.83
C ILE A 196 -3.72 -21.74 -11.41
N SER A 197 -3.01 -21.75 -10.30
CA SER A 197 -2.53 -22.98 -9.68
C SER A 197 -3.18 -23.13 -8.31
N HIS A 198 -3.73 -24.31 -8.05
CA HIS A 198 -4.19 -24.71 -6.73
C HIS A 198 -3.10 -25.65 -6.17
N GLY A 199 -2.49 -25.26 -5.07
CA GLY A 199 -1.44 -26.03 -4.44
C GLY A 199 -1.57 -26.01 -2.92
N VAL A 200 -1.31 -27.15 -2.31
CA VAL A 200 -0.95 -27.24 -0.90
C VAL A 200 0.54 -26.90 -0.85
N TRP A 201 0.87 -25.68 -0.51
CA TRP A 201 2.24 -25.37 -0.10
C TRP A 201 2.31 -25.64 1.39
N GLY A 202 3.03 -26.72 1.72
CA GLY A 202 3.33 -27.12 3.08
C GLY A 202 4.39 -26.21 3.71
#